data_619b0b08fa38680e83de4c3c6ca690b0
#
_entry.id   619b0b08fa38680e83de4c3c6ca690b0
#
_cell.length_a   1.000
_cell.length_b   1.000
_cell.length_c   1.000
_cell.angle_alpha   90.00
_cell.angle_beta   90.00
_cell.angle_gamma   90.00
#
_symmetry.space_group_name_H-M   'P 1'
#
loop_
_entity.id
_entity.type
_entity.pdbx_description
1 polymer ?
#
loop_
_entity_poly.entity_id
_entity_poly.type
_entity_poly.pdbx_seq_one_letter_code
_entity_poly.pdbx_strand_id
1 'polypeptide(L)'
;MSGNSGTVELELDAPEYLFSTPAGHRLARSILRPQLPYDPHDAQLEGICKAVDGIDIMVLTPTGSGKTGYLTMYMLLMISLASNPKLVPPSMKKVHQNLVMVMVFPTNRVEEEMVRCLQLLTKTYAKSWIYIGA
;
A
#
# COMPACT_ATOMS: atom_id res chain seq x y z
N MET A 1 39.75 10.92 38.11
CA MET A 1 38.74 11.64 37.29
C MET A 1 38.42 10.75 36.10
N SER A 2 37.32 10.05 36.21
CA SER A 2 36.80 9.26 35.10
C SER A 2 35.93 10.17 34.23
N GLY A 3 36.46 10.57 33.08
CA GLY A 3 35.70 11.23 32.07
C GLY A 3 34.71 10.26 31.44
N ASN A 4 33.46 10.38 31.76
CA ASN A 4 32.39 9.64 31.10
C ASN A 4 32.14 10.30 29.75
N SER A 5 32.87 9.91 28.73
CA SER A 5 32.53 10.24 27.35
C SER A 5 31.36 9.35 26.95
N GLY A 6 30.14 9.78 27.29
CA GLY A 6 28.96 9.23 26.73
C GLY A 6 28.97 9.48 25.23
N THR A 7 29.46 8.51 24.46
CA THR A 7 29.13 8.40 23.06
C THR A 7 27.63 8.22 22.98
N VAL A 8 26.92 9.30 22.70
CA VAL A 8 25.56 9.21 22.20
C VAL A 8 25.71 8.52 20.86
N GLU A 9 25.61 7.18 20.83
CA GLU A 9 25.28 6.50 19.62
C GLU A 9 23.92 7.06 19.20
N LEU A 10 23.96 7.95 18.22
CA LEU A 10 22.78 8.22 17.42
C LEU A 10 22.43 6.86 16.81
N GLU A 11 21.51 6.14 17.45
CA GLU A 11 20.73 5.13 16.75
C GLU A 11 20.11 5.87 15.59
N LEU A 12 20.78 5.82 14.46
CA LEU A 12 20.18 6.12 13.18
C LEU A 12 19.09 5.06 13.09
N ASP A 13 17.85 5.47 13.42
CA ASP A 13 16.67 4.68 13.17
C ASP A 13 16.82 4.11 11.77
N ALA A 14 16.92 2.78 11.68
CA ALA A 14 16.97 2.10 10.40
C ALA A 14 15.78 2.63 9.58
N PRO A 15 16.00 2.98 8.32
CA PRO A 15 14.97 3.64 7.53
C PRO A 15 13.68 2.81 7.62
N GLU A 16 12.63 3.44 8.06
CA GLU A 16 11.27 2.86 8.23
C GLU A 16 10.66 2.35 6.91
N TYR A 17 11.41 2.43 5.83
CA TYR A 17 10.98 2.09 4.47
C TYR A 17 11.25 0.63 4.15
N LEU A 18 10.34 -0.25 4.56
CA LEU A 18 10.51 -1.69 4.40
C LEU A 18 10.00 -2.19 3.06
N PHE A 19 8.88 -1.66 2.58
CA PHE A 19 8.30 -2.07 1.31
C PHE A 19 9.00 -1.48 0.09
N SER A 20 9.70 -0.37 0.24
CA SER A 20 10.50 0.24 -0.82
C SER A 20 11.82 -0.49 -1.09
N THR A 21 12.12 -1.55 -0.37
CA THR A 21 13.28 -2.42 -0.59
C THR A 21 12.96 -3.52 -1.61
N PRO A 22 13.98 -4.13 -2.26
CA PRO A 22 13.75 -5.27 -3.15
C PRO A 22 13.03 -6.45 -2.47
N ALA A 23 13.30 -6.69 -1.20
CA ALA A 23 12.59 -7.70 -0.40
C ALA A 23 11.12 -7.34 -0.18
N GLY A 24 10.84 -6.06 0.10
CA GLY A 24 9.48 -5.54 0.24
C GLY A 24 8.68 -5.63 -1.06
N HIS A 25 9.30 -5.34 -2.20
CA HIS A 25 8.68 -5.50 -3.53
C HIS A 25 8.32 -6.97 -3.80
N ARG A 26 9.20 -7.90 -3.49
CA ARG A 26 8.90 -9.34 -3.64
C ARG A 26 7.75 -9.79 -2.75
N LEU A 27 7.72 -9.33 -1.51
CA LEU A 27 6.63 -9.62 -0.58
C LEU A 27 5.30 -9.05 -1.10
N ALA A 28 5.28 -7.79 -1.50
CA ALA A 28 4.09 -7.15 -2.06
C ALA A 28 3.57 -7.91 -3.31
N ARG A 29 4.47 -8.28 -4.22
CA ARG A 29 4.11 -9.08 -5.41
C ARG A 29 3.53 -10.43 -5.02
N SER A 30 4.12 -11.12 -4.04
CA SER A 30 3.63 -12.43 -3.58
C SER A 30 2.25 -12.36 -2.95
N ILE A 31 1.93 -11.26 -2.29
CA ILE A 31 0.60 -11.02 -1.70
C ILE A 31 -0.44 -10.69 -2.78
N LEU A 32 -0.06 -9.86 -3.74
CA LEU A 32 -0.98 -9.36 -4.76
C LEU A 32 -1.26 -10.36 -5.88
N ARG A 33 -0.26 -11.11 -6.30
CA ARG A 33 -0.36 -12.00 -7.46
C ARG A 33 -1.52 -13.00 -7.42
N PRO A 34 -1.83 -13.68 -6.30
CA PRO A 34 -2.98 -14.57 -6.21
C PRO A 34 -4.33 -13.86 -6.30
N GLN A 35 -4.38 -12.57 -6.02
CA GLN A 35 -5.60 -11.78 -5.94
C GLN A 35 -5.91 -10.99 -7.21
N LEU A 36 -4.96 -10.94 -8.13
CA LEU A 36 -5.07 -10.17 -9.37
C LEU A 36 -5.14 -11.09 -10.58
N PRO A 37 -5.88 -10.70 -11.63
CA PRO A 37 -5.92 -11.43 -12.90
C PRO A 37 -4.67 -11.20 -13.78
N TYR A 38 -3.72 -10.39 -13.32
CA TYR A 38 -2.49 -10.02 -14.02
C TYR A 38 -1.33 -9.90 -13.03
N ASP A 39 -0.10 -9.95 -13.55
CA ASP A 39 1.10 -9.69 -12.75
C ASP A 39 1.34 -8.17 -12.68
N PRO A 40 1.50 -7.59 -11.48
CA PRO A 40 1.76 -6.17 -11.33
C PRO A 40 3.04 -5.74 -12.05
N HIS A 41 2.99 -4.59 -12.72
CA HIS A 41 4.18 -4.00 -13.32
C HIS A 41 5.13 -3.46 -12.25
N ASP A 42 6.43 -3.50 -12.51
CA ASP A 42 7.46 -3.03 -11.58
C ASP A 42 7.25 -1.58 -11.16
N ALA A 43 6.87 -0.71 -12.11
CA ALA A 43 6.57 0.69 -11.82
C ALA A 43 5.35 0.86 -10.88
N GLN A 44 4.32 0.03 -11.04
CA GLN A 44 3.16 0.02 -10.16
C GLN A 44 3.54 -0.45 -8.76
N LEU A 45 4.31 -1.54 -8.65
CA LEU A 45 4.80 -2.04 -7.37
C LEU A 45 5.66 -1.02 -6.64
N GLU A 46 6.56 -0.35 -7.35
CA GLU A 46 7.40 0.69 -6.77
C GLU A 46 6.56 1.80 -6.13
N GLY A 47 5.57 2.33 -6.85
CA GLY A 47 4.68 3.36 -6.34
C GLY A 47 3.87 2.89 -5.13
N ILE A 48 3.28 1.71 -5.21
CA ILE A 48 2.46 1.14 -4.14
C ILE A 48 3.30 0.86 -2.89
N CYS A 49 4.48 0.31 -3.03
CA CYS A 49 5.38 0.05 -1.91
C CYS A 49 5.80 1.33 -1.19
N LYS A 50 6.06 2.40 -1.94
CA LYS A 50 6.31 3.73 -1.35
C LYS A 50 5.10 4.24 -0.56
N ALA A 51 3.90 4.08 -1.12
CA ALA A 51 2.67 4.49 -0.43
C ALA A 51 2.43 3.68 0.86
N VAL A 52 2.72 2.39 0.86
CA VAL A 52 2.63 1.54 2.06
C VAL A 52 3.61 1.98 3.14
N ASP A 53 4.80 2.44 2.75
CA ASP A 53 5.79 3.02 3.65
C ASP A 53 5.41 4.43 4.16
N GLY A 54 4.27 4.97 3.73
CA GLY A 54 3.78 6.27 4.15
C GLY A 54 4.35 7.45 3.37
N ILE A 55 4.96 7.21 2.21
CA ILE A 55 5.45 8.24 1.32
C ILE A 55 4.32 8.72 0.42
N ASP A 56 4.10 10.03 0.39
CA ASP A 56 3.17 10.63 -0.55
C ASP A 56 3.69 10.47 -1.98
N ILE A 57 2.83 9.97 -2.86
CA ILE A 57 3.20 9.73 -4.25
C ILE A 57 2.28 10.47 -5.22
N MET A 58 2.87 10.96 -6.29
CA MET A 58 2.15 11.47 -7.45
C MET A 58 2.48 10.59 -8.66
N VAL A 59 1.46 10.01 -9.26
CA VAL A 59 1.61 9.12 -10.41
C VAL A 59 1.11 9.81 -11.67
N LEU A 60 2.03 10.06 -12.59
CA LEU A 60 1.75 10.61 -13.90
C LEU A 60 1.98 9.54 -14.95
N THR A 61 0.92 9.01 -15.50
CA THR A 61 0.99 7.95 -16.52
C THR A 61 0.05 8.25 -17.68
N PRO A 62 0.37 7.79 -18.90
CA PRO A 62 -0.51 7.91 -20.03
C PRO A 62 -1.88 7.24 -19.80
N THR A 63 -2.90 7.68 -20.51
CA THR A 63 -4.22 7.04 -20.50
C THR A 63 -4.10 5.58 -20.96
N GLY A 64 -4.78 4.67 -20.27
CA GLY A 64 -4.72 3.24 -20.57
C GLY A 64 -3.55 2.47 -19.97
N SER A 65 -2.68 3.11 -19.16
CA SER A 65 -1.52 2.48 -18.53
C SER A 65 -1.79 1.82 -17.16
N GLY A 66 -3.06 1.61 -16.81
CA GLY A 66 -3.45 0.93 -15.57
C GLY A 66 -3.46 1.80 -14.32
N LYS A 67 -3.80 3.10 -14.45
CA LYS A 67 -3.92 4.02 -13.30
C LYS A 67 -4.85 3.53 -12.20
N THR A 68 -5.97 2.93 -12.56
CA THR A 68 -6.92 2.33 -11.61
C THR A 68 -6.33 1.15 -10.86
N GLY A 69 -5.37 0.45 -11.45
CA GLY A 69 -4.66 -0.65 -10.84
C GLY A 69 -3.86 -0.23 -9.60
N TYR A 70 -3.34 0.99 -9.53
CA TYR A 70 -2.63 1.48 -8.34
C TYR A 70 -3.53 1.49 -7.11
N LEU A 71 -4.73 2.03 -7.22
CA LEU A 71 -5.67 2.11 -6.10
C LEU A 71 -6.12 0.73 -5.65
N THR A 72 -6.45 -0.13 -6.59
CA THR A 72 -6.87 -1.51 -6.34
C THR A 72 -5.77 -2.30 -5.63
N MET A 73 -4.56 -2.26 -6.16
CA MET A 73 -3.43 -2.99 -5.59
C MET A 73 -3.03 -2.46 -4.22
N TYR A 74 -3.03 -1.15 -4.03
CA TYR A 74 -2.77 -0.54 -2.74
C TYR A 74 -3.78 -1.00 -1.70
N MET A 75 -5.07 -0.97 -2.03
CA MET A 75 -6.14 -1.41 -1.13
C MET A 75 -6.02 -2.90 -0.78
N LEU A 76 -5.79 -3.75 -1.78
CA LEU A 76 -5.61 -5.19 -1.57
C LEU A 76 -4.41 -5.49 -0.68
N LEU A 77 -3.31 -4.80 -0.90
CA LEU A 77 -2.09 -4.97 -0.10
C LEU A 77 -2.33 -4.55 1.35
N MET A 78 -2.93 -3.40 1.57
CA MET A 78 -3.24 -2.90 2.91
C MET A 78 -4.21 -3.80 3.66
N ILE A 79 -5.26 -4.29 3.00
CA ILE A 79 -6.21 -5.25 3.59
C ILE A 79 -5.49 -6.56 3.97
N SER A 80 -4.65 -7.06 3.10
CA SER A 80 -3.91 -8.30 3.34
C SER A 80 -2.95 -8.17 4.52
N LEU A 81 -2.27 -7.04 4.65
CA LEU A 81 -1.39 -6.75 5.78
C LEU A 81 -2.17 -6.58 7.10
N ALA A 82 -3.33 -5.94 7.05
CA ALA A 82 -4.21 -5.78 8.22
C ALA A 82 -4.78 -7.12 8.69
N SER A 83 -5.13 -8.00 7.76
CA SER A 83 -5.69 -9.32 8.05
C SER A 83 -4.65 -10.33 8.52
N ASN A 84 -3.39 -10.12 8.18
CA ASN A 84 -2.29 -11.03 8.47
C ASN A 84 -1.12 -10.31 9.15
N PRO A 85 -1.22 -10.02 10.45
CA PRO A 85 -0.18 -9.28 11.18
C PRO A 85 1.21 -9.92 11.12
N LYS A 86 1.28 -11.23 10.86
CA LYS A 86 2.55 -11.97 10.71
C LYS A 86 3.35 -11.58 9.46
N LEU A 87 2.68 -11.03 8.45
CA LEU A 87 3.34 -10.56 7.23
C LEU A 87 3.99 -9.18 7.44
N VAL A 88 3.56 -8.47 8.46
CA VAL A 88 4.08 -7.14 8.78
C VAL A 88 5.38 -7.31 9.57
N PRO A 89 6.51 -6.77 9.08
CA PRO A 89 7.76 -6.80 9.82
C PRO A 89 7.62 -6.13 11.19
N PRO A 90 8.36 -6.60 12.23
CA PRO A 90 8.27 -6.06 13.60
C PRO A 90 8.56 -4.56 13.70
N SER A 91 9.38 -4.04 12.78
CA SER A 91 9.76 -2.63 12.69
C SER A 91 8.70 -1.74 12.05
N MET A 92 7.68 -2.31 11.46
CA MET A 92 6.61 -1.56 10.83
C MET A 92 5.53 -1.22 11.86
N LYS A 93 5.01 0.01 11.80
CA LYS A 93 3.83 0.40 12.59
C LYS A 93 2.69 -0.55 12.25
N LYS A 94 1.98 -1.00 13.28
CA LYS A 94 0.82 -1.88 13.09
C LYS A 94 -0.15 -1.25 12.11
N VAL A 95 -0.50 -1.99 11.08
CA VAL A 95 -1.55 -1.60 10.16
C VAL A 95 -2.90 -1.64 10.90
N HIS A 96 -3.65 -0.54 10.85
CA HIS A 96 -4.95 -0.49 11.47
C HIS A 96 -5.89 -1.53 10.85
N GLN A 97 -6.64 -2.23 11.71
CA GLN A 97 -7.60 -3.24 11.23
C GLN A 97 -8.82 -2.62 10.54
N ASN A 98 -9.14 -1.37 10.88
CA ASN A 98 -10.23 -0.62 10.28
C ASN A 98 -9.67 0.38 9.28
N LEU A 99 -9.37 -0.11 8.08
CA LEU A 99 -8.86 0.73 6.99
C LEU A 99 -10.01 1.42 6.26
N VAL A 100 -9.86 2.72 6.04
CA VAL A 100 -10.75 3.52 5.20
C VAL A 100 -9.91 4.16 4.10
N MET A 101 -10.31 3.95 2.87
CA MET A 101 -9.72 4.64 1.71
C MET A 101 -10.73 5.66 1.20
N VAL A 102 -10.29 6.92 1.11
CA VAL A 102 -11.08 7.99 0.49
C VAL A 102 -10.52 8.26 -0.91
N MET A 103 -11.37 8.15 -1.90
CA MET A 103 -11.01 8.40 -3.29
C MET A 103 -11.86 9.54 -3.85
N VAL A 104 -11.20 10.46 -4.54
CA VAL A 104 -11.85 11.59 -5.21
C VAL A 104 -11.66 11.47 -6.72
N PHE A 105 -12.74 11.47 -7.45
CA PHE A 105 -12.75 11.36 -8.91
C PHE A 105 -13.31 12.62 -9.57
N PRO A 106 -12.77 13.00 -10.74
CA PRO A 106 -13.25 14.18 -11.44
C PRO A 106 -14.59 13.97 -12.15
N THR A 107 -15.02 12.72 -12.37
CA THR A 107 -16.26 12.38 -13.08
C THR A 107 -16.97 11.20 -12.45
N ASN A 108 -18.30 11.20 -12.47
CA ASN A 108 -19.12 10.12 -11.94
C ASN A 108 -18.93 8.79 -12.68
N ARG A 109 -18.58 8.83 -13.97
CA ARG A 109 -18.37 7.62 -14.77
C ARG A 109 -17.15 6.82 -14.30
N VAL A 110 -16.06 7.50 -13.99
CA VAL A 110 -14.85 6.86 -13.43
C VAL A 110 -15.15 6.31 -12.03
N GLU A 111 -15.93 7.02 -11.24
CA GLU A 111 -16.42 6.60 -9.93
C GLU A 111 -17.19 5.28 -10.01
N GLU A 112 -18.19 5.18 -10.88
CA GLU A 112 -19.02 3.99 -11.07
C GLU A 112 -18.18 2.77 -11.49
N GLU A 113 -17.22 2.97 -12.39
CA GLU A 113 -16.32 1.92 -12.84
C GLU A 113 -15.43 1.41 -11.70
N MET A 114 -14.87 2.31 -10.90
CA MET A 114 -14.07 1.95 -9.72
C MET A 114 -14.87 1.26 -8.64
N VAL A 115 -16.09 1.71 -8.34
CA VAL A 115 -16.99 1.02 -7.40
C VAL A 115 -17.23 -0.41 -7.84
N ARG A 116 -17.48 -0.61 -9.13
CA ARG A 116 -17.73 -1.95 -9.69
C ARG A 116 -16.51 -2.85 -9.56
N CYS A 117 -15.32 -2.36 -9.89
CA CYS A 117 -14.06 -3.09 -9.75
C CYS A 117 -13.78 -3.46 -8.28
N LEU A 118 -13.96 -2.51 -7.37
CA LEU A 118 -13.70 -2.72 -5.94
C LEU A 118 -14.73 -3.64 -5.30
N GLN A 119 -16.00 -3.59 -5.69
CA GLN A 119 -17.02 -4.52 -5.23
C GLN A 119 -16.73 -5.96 -5.63
N LEU A 120 -16.19 -6.19 -6.82
CA LEU A 120 -15.78 -7.51 -7.27
C LEU A 120 -14.61 -8.07 -6.45
N LEU A 121 -13.69 -7.21 -6.03
CA LEU A 121 -12.51 -7.58 -5.26
C LEU A 121 -12.79 -7.68 -3.76
N THR A 122 -13.69 -6.88 -3.23
CA THR A 122 -14.00 -6.82 -1.79
C THR A 122 -15.10 -7.77 -1.35
N LYS A 123 -15.71 -8.53 -2.24
CA LYS A 123 -16.66 -9.61 -1.84
C LYS A 123 -16.04 -10.60 -0.85
N THR A 124 -14.72 -10.70 -0.83
CA THR A 124 -13.97 -11.54 0.09
C THR A 124 -13.62 -10.83 1.42
N TYR A 125 -13.71 -9.51 1.49
CA TYR A 125 -13.23 -8.70 2.62
C TYR A 125 -14.32 -7.74 3.12
N ALA A 126 -15.30 -8.26 3.82
CA ALA A 126 -16.52 -7.56 4.24
C ALA A 126 -16.37 -6.41 5.26
N LYS A 127 -15.17 -6.00 5.62
CA LYS A 127 -14.94 -5.02 6.71
C LYS A 127 -14.21 -3.73 6.31
N SER A 128 -13.96 -3.51 5.04
CA SER A 128 -13.30 -2.28 4.59
C SER A 128 -14.31 -1.35 3.94
N TRP A 129 -14.38 -0.12 4.43
CA TRP A 129 -15.27 0.91 3.89
C TRP A 129 -14.52 1.75 2.87
N ILE A 130 -15.12 1.92 1.71
CA ILE A 130 -14.61 2.78 0.66
C ILE A 130 -15.60 3.93 0.52
N TYR A 131 -15.13 5.15 0.75
CA TYR A 131 -15.90 6.35 0.48
C TYR A 131 -15.45 6.92 -0.87
N ILE A 132 -16.37 7.09 -1.77
CA ILE A 132 -16.15 7.64 -3.09
C ILE A 132 -16.97 8.91 -3.19
N GLY A 133 -16.29 10.04 -3.35
CA GLY A 133 -16.89 11.35 -3.54
C GLY A 133 -16.54 11.92 -4.92
N ALA A 134 -17.48 12.53 -5.53
CA ALA A 134 -17.25 13.34 -6.73
C ALA A 134 -17.00 14.80 -6.34
#